data_53f4c49971f43268e8eca91770e31286
#
_entry.id   53f4c49971f43268e8eca91770e31286
#
_cell.length_a   1.000
_cell.length_b   1.000
_cell.length_c   1.000
_cell.angle_alpha   90.00
_cell.angle_beta   90.00
_cell.angle_gamma   90.00
#
_symmetry.space_group_name_H-M   'P 1'
#
loop_
_entity.id
_entity.type
_entity.pdbx_description
1 polymer ?
#
loop_
_entity_poly.entity_id
_entity_poly.type
_entity_poly.pdbx_seq_one_letter_code
_entity_poly.pdbx_strand_id
1 'polypeptide(L)'
;TKILYPEGNELLKRNAEFLSGYIKEATGKELDIATITSESTPPNAIVLGLDKSIVEKEGYELTVSSRQITINGQTPNGVFYGIQTLRKSIPAIVAGAKITLPAVTIKDYPRFSYRGMHLDVGRHFFPVEFVKEYIDLLALHNMNTFHWHLTEDQGWRIEIKKYPRLTEIGSQRSETVIGHNSGQYDGTPYGGFYTQEQIKEVVAYAQERYITIIPEVDLPGHMLAALASYPELGCTGGPYEVEKTWGVFPDVICIGNEKAMVFLEDVLSEIVELFPSEYIHIGGDEAPRDRWKKCPKCQARIKSENLKADKKHTAESRLTDLF
;
A
#
# COMPACT_ATOMS: atom_id res chain seq x y z
N THR A 1 -36.30 -0.17 -4.33
CA THR A 1 -35.30 0.74 -3.76
C THR A 1 -34.30 1.06 -4.85
N LYS A 2 -33.95 2.36 -5.00
CA LYS A 2 -32.91 2.85 -5.92
C LYS A 2 -31.83 3.58 -5.11
N ILE A 3 -30.63 3.64 -5.65
CA ILE A 3 -29.55 4.49 -5.13
C ILE A 3 -29.53 5.77 -5.97
N LEU A 4 -29.61 6.91 -5.32
CA LEU A 4 -29.67 8.22 -5.95
C LEU A 4 -28.44 9.05 -5.60
N TYR A 5 -27.91 9.77 -6.58
CA TYR A 5 -26.79 10.69 -6.40
C TYR A 5 -26.97 11.99 -7.22
N PRO A 6 -26.32 13.10 -6.86
CA PRO A 6 -26.41 14.35 -7.62
C PRO A 6 -25.86 14.21 -9.03
N GLU A 7 -26.57 14.76 -10.03
CA GLU A 7 -26.13 14.78 -11.43
C GLU A 7 -24.76 15.45 -11.58
N GLY A 8 -23.93 14.94 -12.47
CA GLY A 8 -22.58 15.46 -12.76
C GLY A 8 -21.51 15.14 -11.71
N ASN A 9 -21.82 14.37 -10.67
CA ASN A 9 -20.84 13.99 -9.65
C ASN A 9 -20.35 12.55 -9.85
N GLU A 10 -19.29 12.38 -10.64
CA GLU A 10 -18.74 11.05 -10.98
C GLU A 10 -18.19 10.30 -9.75
N LEU A 11 -17.69 11.01 -8.72
CA LEU A 11 -17.21 10.38 -7.50
C LEU A 11 -18.36 9.78 -6.68
N LEU A 12 -19.50 10.48 -6.59
CA LEU A 12 -20.67 9.93 -5.92
C LEU A 12 -21.36 8.86 -6.76
N LYS A 13 -21.28 8.91 -8.08
CA LYS A 13 -21.70 7.82 -8.97
C LYS A 13 -20.93 6.55 -8.64
N ARG A 14 -19.60 6.62 -8.61
CA ARG A 14 -18.74 5.48 -8.23
C ARG A 14 -19.08 4.95 -6.81
N ASN A 15 -19.32 5.86 -5.86
CA ASN A 15 -19.75 5.46 -4.52
C ASN A 15 -21.10 4.72 -4.56
N ALA A 16 -22.03 5.13 -5.41
CA ALA A 16 -23.30 4.44 -5.62
C ALA A 16 -23.10 3.05 -6.24
N GLU A 17 -22.15 2.91 -7.17
CA GLU A 17 -21.78 1.63 -7.77
C GLU A 17 -21.18 0.68 -6.73
N PHE A 18 -20.28 1.14 -5.85
CA PHE A 18 -19.77 0.36 -4.72
C PHE A 18 -20.92 -0.08 -3.79
N LEU A 19 -21.83 0.81 -3.43
CA LEU A 19 -22.96 0.47 -2.56
C LEU A 19 -23.87 -0.58 -3.19
N SER A 20 -24.19 -0.45 -4.49
CA SER A 20 -24.99 -1.45 -5.22
C SER A 20 -24.29 -2.81 -5.23
N GLY A 21 -22.97 -2.82 -5.47
CA GLY A 21 -22.15 -4.03 -5.43
C GLY A 21 -22.17 -4.71 -4.05
N TYR A 22 -21.97 -3.96 -2.97
CA TYR A 22 -21.99 -4.49 -1.60
C TYR A 22 -23.37 -5.04 -1.21
N ILE A 23 -24.45 -4.37 -1.64
CA ILE A 23 -25.80 -4.85 -1.41
C ILE A 23 -26.07 -6.13 -2.20
N LYS A 24 -25.62 -6.19 -3.45
CA LYS A 24 -25.73 -7.39 -4.29
C LYS A 24 -24.97 -8.57 -3.69
N GLU A 25 -23.75 -8.36 -3.22
CA GLU A 25 -22.95 -9.37 -2.53
C GLU A 25 -23.65 -9.92 -1.29
N ALA A 26 -24.17 -9.03 -0.44
CA ALA A 26 -24.82 -9.40 0.81
C ALA A 26 -26.20 -10.03 0.64
N THR A 27 -26.96 -9.70 -0.43
CA THR A 27 -28.40 -10.01 -0.54
C THR A 27 -28.80 -10.74 -1.81
N GLY A 28 -27.91 -10.81 -2.79
CA GLY A 28 -28.19 -11.28 -4.14
C GLY A 28 -29.02 -10.30 -4.99
N LYS A 29 -29.35 -9.10 -4.49
CA LYS A 29 -30.18 -8.11 -5.18
C LYS A 29 -29.35 -6.90 -5.60
N GLU A 30 -29.35 -6.63 -6.87
CA GLU A 30 -28.78 -5.39 -7.44
C GLU A 30 -29.78 -4.25 -7.35
N LEU A 31 -29.34 -3.07 -6.96
CA LEU A 31 -30.15 -1.87 -6.91
C LEU A 31 -29.83 -0.96 -8.10
N ASP A 32 -30.88 -0.44 -8.74
CA ASP A 32 -30.73 0.57 -9.81
C ASP A 32 -30.07 1.83 -9.25
N ILE A 33 -29.20 2.43 -10.04
CA ILE A 33 -28.54 3.71 -9.76
C ILE A 33 -29.12 4.77 -10.69
N ALA A 34 -29.46 5.93 -10.15
CA ALA A 34 -29.99 7.04 -10.93
C ALA A 34 -29.56 8.41 -10.35
N THR A 35 -29.65 9.44 -11.17
CA THR A 35 -29.41 10.82 -10.74
C THR A 35 -30.65 11.43 -10.06
N ILE A 36 -30.40 12.39 -9.16
CA ILE A 36 -31.45 13.20 -8.56
C ILE A 36 -31.89 14.22 -9.60
N THR A 37 -33.18 14.14 -10.00
CA THR A 37 -33.77 15.01 -11.05
C THR A 37 -34.75 16.06 -10.50
N SER A 38 -35.04 16.00 -9.20
CA SER A 38 -35.99 16.95 -8.56
C SER A 38 -35.57 17.23 -7.11
N GLU A 39 -36.04 18.36 -6.55
CA GLU A 39 -35.78 18.72 -5.15
C GLU A 39 -36.34 17.73 -4.15
N SER A 40 -37.36 16.96 -4.53
CA SER A 40 -37.93 15.91 -3.67
C SER A 40 -37.47 14.52 -4.12
N THR A 41 -36.78 13.82 -3.23
CA THR A 41 -36.37 12.44 -3.46
C THR A 41 -37.54 11.46 -3.17
N PRO A 42 -37.71 10.40 -3.98
CA PRO A 42 -38.77 9.43 -3.79
C PRO A 42 -38.61 8.65 -2.48
N PRO A 43 -39.70 8.13 -1.90
CA PRO A 43 -39.63 7.20 -0.78
C PRO A 43 -38.94 5.89 -1.19
N ASN A 44 -38.43 5.15 -0.22
CA ASN A 44 -37.70 3.90 -0.43
C ASN A 44 -36.43 4.01 -1.30
N ALA A 45 -35.75 5.15 -1.23
CA ALA A 45 -34.47 5.37 -1.89
C ALA A 45 -33.30 5.37 -0.87
N ILE A 46 -32.09 5.10 -1.38
CA ILE A 46 -30.84 5.42 -0.69
C ILE A 46 -30.27 6.64 -1.42
N VAL A 47 -30.09 7.73 -0.72
CA VAL A 47 -29.67 9.01 -1.28
C VAL A 47 -28.26 9.35 -0.82
N LEU A 48 -27.34 9.52 -1.76
CA LEU A 48 -25.98 9.99 -1.50
C LEU A 48 -25.91 11.49 -1.78
N GLY A 49 -25.28 12.24 -0.88
CA GLY A 49 -25.15 13.69 -1.02
C GLY A 49 -23.88 14.25 -0.39
N LEU A 50 -23.64 15.53 -0.66
CA LEU A 50 -22.59 16.31 0.00
C LEU A 50 -23.25 17.36 0.90
N ASP A 51 -22.73 17.49 2.12
CA ASP A 51 -23.15 18.50 3.08
C ASP A 51 -21.92 19.25 3.61
N LYS A 52 -21.80 20.53 3.21
CA LYS A 52 -20.70 21.40 3.61
C LYS A 52 -20.79 21.89 5.05
N SER A 53 -21.90 21.60 5.76
CA SER A 53 -22.01 21.89 7.19
C SER A 53 -21.26 20.86 8.05
N ILE A 54 -20.94 19.70 7.49
CA ILE A 54 -20.03 18.73 8.12
C ILE A 54 -18.62 19.31 8.10
N VAL A 55 -17.99 19.42 9.26
CA VAL A 55 -16.70 20.12 9.42
C VAL A 55 -15.52 19.26 8.96
N GLU A 56 -15.51 18.00 9.32
CA GLU A 56 -14.42 17.09 9.04
C GLU A 56 -14.49 16.58 7.60
N LYS A 57 -13.37 16.67 6.86
CA LYS A 57 -13.29 16.27 5.44
C LYS A 57 -13.74 14.83 5.18
N GLU A 58 -13.42 13.93 6.10
CA GLU A 58 -13.81 12.52 6.03
C GLU A 58 -15.07 12.21 6.86
N GLY A 59 -15.75 13.25 7.37
CA GLY A 59 -16.96 13.12 8.16
C GLY A 59 -18.20 12.82 7.32
N TYR A 60 -19.16 12.15 7.93
CA TYR A 60 -20.44 11.81 7.30
C TYR A 60 -21.60 11.80 8.30
N GLU A 61 -22.81 11.92 7.77
CA GLU A 61 -24.07 11.64 8.45
C GLU A 61 -24.84 10.57 7.68
N LEU A 62 -25.12 9.45 8.35
CA LEU A 62 -25.98 8.38 7.84
C LEU A 62 -27.31 8.39 8.61
N THR A 63 -28.43 8.60 7.91
CA THR A 63 -29.75 8.54 8.51
C THR A 63 -30.58 7.43 7.86
N VAL A 64 -31.09 6.52 8.69
CA VAL A 64 -32.07 5.51 8.32
C VAL A 64 -33.42 5.93 8.88
N SER A 65 -34.40 6.13 8.03
CA SER A 65 -35.77 6.49 8.41
C SER A 65 -36.80 5.53 7.79
N SER A 66 -38.06 5.64 8.18
CA SER A 66 -39.16 4.91 7.53
C SER A 66 -39.37 5.30 6.07
N ARG A 67 -38.87 6.47 5.66
CA ARG A 67 -39.06 6.99 4.32
C ARG A 67 -37.89 6.60 3.40
N GLN A 68 -36.63 6.76 3.85
CA GLN A 68 -35.45 6.60 3.02
C GLN A 68 -34.18 6.47 3.89
N ILE A 69 -33.08 6.07 3.26
CA ILE A 69 -31.72 6.15 3.82
C ILE A 69 -31.01 7.33 3.15
N THR A 70 -30.35 8.18 3.92
CA THR A 70 -29.50 9.25 3.42
C THR A 70 -28.08 9.11 3.94
N ILE A 71 -27.11 9.32 3.06
CA ILE A 71 -25.67 9.33 3.42
C ILE A 71 -25.09 10.62 2.86
N ASN A 72 -24.80 11.56 3.75
CA ASN A 72 -24.18 12.83 3.40
C ASN A 72 -22.76 12.89 3.95
N GLY A 73 -21.81 13.30 3.15
CA GLY A 73 -20.42 13.53 3.58
C GLY A 73 -19.98 14.96 3.28
N GLN A 74 -18.97 15.45 3.99
CA GLN A 74 -18.36 16.72 3.62
C GLN A 74 -17.70 16.63 2.23
N THR A 75 -17.12 15.44 1.95
CA THR A 75 -16.50 15.06 0.67
C THR A 75 -17.03 13.70 0.22
N PRO A 76 -16.80 13.29 -1.03
CA PRO A 76 -17.13 11.95 -1.50
C PRO A 76 -16.47 10.82 -0.66
N ASN A 77 -15.29 11.07 -0.07
CA ASN A 77 -14.63 10.15 0.84
C ASN A 77 -15.47 9.91 2.11
N GLY A 78 -16.00 10.98 2.73
CA GLY A 78 -16.91 10.86 3.87
C GLY A 78 -18.16 10.02 3.52
N VAL A 79 -18.76 10.25 2.34
CA VAL A 79 -19.88 9.43 1.86
C VAL A 79 -19.48 7.96 1.74
N PHE A 80 -18.29 7.67 1.22
CA PHE A 80 -17.77 6.30 1.13
C PHE A 80 -17.67 5.62 2.51
N TYR A 81 -17.22 6.32 3.54
CA TYR A 81 -17.18 5.79 4.91
C TYR A 81 -18.59 5.56 5.50
N GLY A 82 -19.53 6.44 5.19
CA GLY A 82 -20.94 6.22 5.51
C GLY A 82 -21.50 4.96 4.83
N ILE A 83 -21.10 4.71 3.59
CA ILE A 83 -21.43 3.47 2.86
C ILE A 83 -20.83 2.25 3.55
N GLN A 84 -19.58 2.30 4.01
CA GLN A 84 -18.98 1.17 4.75
C GLN A 84 -19.71 0.92 6.07
N THR A 85 -20.20 1.96 6.74
CA THR A 85 -21.01 1.82 7.95
C THR A 85 -22.35 1.17 7.64
N LEU A 86 -23.04 1.58 6.57
CA LEU A 86 -24.25 0.94 6.11
C LEU A 86 -24.01 -0.53 5.72
N ARG A 87 -22.92 -0.82 4.98
CA ARG A 87 -22.50 -2.19 4.61
C ARG A 87 -22.36 -3.09 5.84
N LYS A 88 -21.66 -2.62 6.86
CA LYS A 88 -21.46 -3.36 8.13
C LYS A 88 -22.75 -3.53 8.95
N SER A 89 -23.77 -2.69 8.72
CA SER A 89 -25.06 -2.77 9.38
C SER A 89 -26.01 -3.79 8.73
N ILE A 90 -25.70 -4.27 7.52
CA ILE A 90 -26.44 -5.32 6.85
C ILE A 90 -26.10 -6.65 7.52
N PRO A 91 -27.06 -7.34 8.16
CA PRO A 91 -26.78 -8.64 8.79
C PRO A 91 -26.39 -9.68 7.74
N ALA A 92 -25.57 -10.67 8.14
CA ALA A 92 -25.31 -11.84 7.31
C ALA A 92 -26.63 -12.56 7.02
N ILE A 93 -27.09 -12.55 5.76
CA ILE A 93 -28.44 -12.97 5.40
C ILE A 93 -28.38 -14.16 4.44
N VAL A 94 -29.38 -15.01 4.56
CA VAL A 94 -29.71 -15.99 3.53
C VAL A 94 -30.28 -15.25 2.32
N ALA A 95 -29.77 -15.55 1.13
CA ALA A 95 -30.20 -14.90 -0.11
C ALA A 95 -31.74 -14.88 -0.24
N GLY A 96 -32.28 -13.70 -0.56
CA GLY A 96 -33.72 -13.49 -0.71
C GLY A 96 -34.45 -13.00 0.55
N ALA A 97 -33.83 -12.96 1.72
CA ALA A 97 -34.47 -12.44 2.94
C ALA A 97 -34.73 -10.91 2.84
N LYS A 98 -35.76 -10.46 3.54
CA LYS A 98 -36.07 -9.02 3.69
C LYS A 98 -35.10 -8.42 4.72
N ILE A 99 -34.37 -7.41 4.30
CA ILE A 99 -33.53 -6.64 5.23
C ILE A 99 -34.39 -5.58 5.91
N THR A 100 -34.27 -5.50 7.22
CA THR A 100 -34.88 -4.44 8.04
C THR A 100 -33.76 -3.80 8.86
N LEU A 101 -33.58 -2.49 8.71
CA LEU A 101 -32.62 -1.70 9.49
C LEU A 101 -33.41 -0.85 10.50
N PRO A 102 -32.91 -0.68 11.73
CA PRO A 102 -33.53 0.22 12.70
C PRO A 102 -33.42 1.67 12.23
N ALA A 103 -34.42 2.49 12.55
CA ALA A 103 -34.32 3.94 12.35
C ALA A 103 -33.22 4.51 13.26
N VAL A 104 -32.27 5.22 12.67
CA VAL A 104 -31.09 5.75 13.37
C VAL A 104 -30.48 6.92 12.60
N THR A 105 -29.85 7.84 13.31
CA THR A 105 -28.94 8.84 12.73
C THR A 105 -27.56 8.65 13.35
N ILE A 106 -26.56 8.46 12.49
CA ILE A 106 -25.15 8.29 12.85
C ILE A 106 -24.40 9.47 12.27
N LYS A 107 -23.68 10.21 13.14
CA LYS A 107 -22.71 11.24 12.76
C LYS A 107 -21.35 10.77 13.20
N ASP A 108 -20.44 10.62 12.26
CA ASP A 108 -19.13 10.06 12.56
C ASP A 108 -18.03 10.65 11.66
N TYR A 109 -16.82 10.62 12.16
CA TYR A 109 -15.61 11.03 11.46
C TYR A 109 -14.38 10.34 12.05
N PRO A 110 -13.31 10.15 11.27
CA PRO A 110 -12.09 9.54 11.78
C PRO A 110 -11.40 10.42 12.84
N ARG A 111 -10.98 9.80 13.93
CA ARG A 111 -10.20 10.47 14.99
C ARG A 111 -8.76 10.77 14.54
N PHE A 112 -8.18 9.91 13.70
CA PHE A 112 -6.82 10.04 13.19
C PHE A 112 -6.85 10.22 11.68
N SER A 113 -6.05 11.15 11.17
CA SER A 113 -5.91 11.41 9.73
C SER A 113 -5.16 10.29 9.00
N TYR A 114 -4.21 9.61 9.66
CA TYR A 114 -3.49 8.46 9.13
C TYR A 114 -4.03 7.17 9.75
N ARG A 115 -4.51 6.26 8.91
CA ARG A 115 -5.03 4.95 9.30
C ARG A 115 -4.55 3.93 8.29
N GLY A 116 -3.45 3.28 8.60
CA GLY A 116 -2.75 2.42 7.65
C GLY A 116 -2.52 1.01 8.15
N MET A 117 -2.30 0.13 7.19
CA MET A 117 -1.78 -1.22 7.39
C MET A 117 -0.62 -1.47 6.42
N HIS A 118 0.26 -2.35 6.83
CA HIS A 118 1.46 -2.75 6.12
C HIS A 118 1.31 -4.16 5.55
N LEU A 119 1.84 -4.40 4.35
CA LEU A 119 1.98 -5.73 3.78
C LEU A 119 3.40 -5.90 3.22
N ASP A 120 4.15 -6.83 3.78
CA ASP A 120 5.44 -7.28 3.30
C ASP A 120 5.24 -8.33 2.19
N VAL A 121 5.60 -7.98 0.97
CA VAL A 121 5.57 -8.90 -0.18
C VAL A 121 6.98 -9.34 -0.60
N GLY A 122 8.01 -8.79 0.03
CA GLY A 122 9.41 -9.15 -0.21
C GLY A 122 9.73 -10.55 0.29
N ARG A 123 9.44 -10.85 1.56
CA ARG A 123 9.67 -12.20 2.13
C ARG A 123 8.78 -13.24 1.48
N HIS A 124 7.50 -12.92 1.24
CA HIS A 124 6.58 -13.78 0.49
C HIS A 124 5.79 -12.94 -0.51
N PHE A 125 5.79 -13.36 -1.77
CA PHE A 125 5.04 -12.69 -2.83
C PHE A 125 3.56 -13.04 -2.76
N PHE A 126 2.70 -12.03 -2.91
CA PHE A 126 1.26 -12.18 -3.01
C PHE A 126 0.79 -11.69 -4.39
N PRO A 127 -0.09 -12.43 -5.09
CA PRO A 127 -0.59 -12.00 -6.40
C PRO A 127 -1.45 -10.72 -6.30
N VAL A 128 -1.64 -10.06 -7.44
CA VAL A 128 -2.42 -8.79 -7.53
C VAL A 128 -3.82 -8.94 -6.94
N GLU A 129 -4.47 -10.08 -7.17
CA GLU A 129 -5.80 -10.38 -6.67
C GLU A 129 -5.84 -10.33 -5.13
N PHE A 130 -4.86 -10.94 -4.47
CA PHE A 130 -4.75 -10.88 -3.00
C PHE A 130 -4.52 -9.45 -2.51
N VAL A 131 -3.67 -8.68 -3.19
CA VAL A 131 -3.42 -7.27 -2.82
C VAL A 131 -4.70 -6.44 -2.95
N LYS A 132 -5.53 -6.70 -3.97
CA LYS A 132 -6.84 -6.05 -4.11
C LYS A 132 -7.81 -6.46 -3.00
N GLU A 133 -7.86 -7.73 -2.62
CA GLU A 133 -8.66 -8.20 -1.47
C GLU A 133 -8.19 -7.53 -0.17
N TYR A 134 -6.88 -7.38 0.01
CA TYR A 134 -6.32 -6.65 1.15
C TYR A 134 -6.77 -5.18 1.17
N ILE A 135 -6.75 -4.51 0.02
CA ILE A 135 -7.26 -3.13 -0.13
C ILE A 135 -8.77 -3.05 0.18
N ASP A 136 -9.57 -4.04 -0.24
CA ASP A 136 -11.00 -4.10 0.08
C ASP A 136 -11.25 -4.25 1.59
N LEU A 137 -10.41 -5.01 2.30
CA LEU A 137 -10.46 -5.11 3.76
C LEU A 137 -10.07 -3.78 4.43
N LEU A 138 -9.05 -3.09 3.92
CA LEU A 138 -8.69 -1.75 4.40
C LEU A 138 -9.87 -0.78 4.24
N ALA A 139 -10.52 -0.78 3.07
CA ALA A 139 -11.69 0.04 2.80
C ALA A 139 -12.85 -0.28 3.75
N LEU A 140 -13.14 -1.57 3.99
CA LEU A 140 -14.16 -2.03 4.93
C LEU A 140 -13.94 -1.47 6.34
N HIS A 141 -12.68 -1.34 6.75
CA HIS A 141 -12.29 -0.83 8.07
C HIS A 141 -12.01 0.67 8.10
N ASN A 142 -12.39 1.43 7.06
CA ASN A 142 -12.19 2.87 6.94
C ASN A 142 -10.72 3.28 7.06
N MET A 143 -9.78 2.41 6.64
CA MET A 143 -8.38 2.75 6.49
C MET A 143 -8.19 3.61 5.24
N ASN A 144 -7.20 4.49 5.25
CA ASN A 144 -6.91 5.38 4.12
C ASN A 144 -5.49 5.27 3.59
N THR A 145 -4.69 4.38 4.16
CA THR A 145 -3.28 4.23 3.79
C THR A 145 -2.91 2.75 3.72
N PHE A 146 -2.23 2.38 2.65
CA PHE A 146 -1.64 1.07 2.47
C PHE A 146 -0.13 1.23 2.32
N HIS A 147 0.64 0.73 3.28
CA HIS A 147 2.09 0.67 3.22
C HIS A 147 2.50 -0.63 2.53
N TRP A 148 2.98 -0.53 1.30
CA TRP A 148 3.35 -1.68 0.47
C TRP A 148 4.86 -1.87 0.44
N HIS A 149 5.35 -2.84 1.19
CA HIS A 149 6.77 -3.15 1.33
C HIS A 149 7.21 -4.08 0.21
N LEU A 150 7.91 -3.52 -0.78
CA LEU A 150 8.11 -4.13 -2.11
C LEU A 150 9.46 -4.81 -2.29
N THR A 151 10.45 -4.54 -1.41
CA THR A 151 11.81 -5.03 -1.62
C THR A 151 12.44 -5.53 -0.34
N GLU A 152 13.15 -6.66 -0.44
CA GLU A 152 13.80 -7.32 0.68
C GLU A 152 14.98 -8.19 0.23
N ASP A 153 15.77 -8.68 1.20
CA ASP A 153 16.84 -9.64 0.97
C ASP A 153 16.36 -10.91 0.26
N GLN A 154 15.12 -11.34 0.56
CA GLN A 154 14.51 -12.57 0.07
C GLN A 154 13.76 -12.38 -1.25
N GLY A 155 13.63 -11.14 -1.72
CA GLY A 155 13.02 -10.89 -3.02
C GLY A 155 12.76 -9.42 -3.33
N TRP A 156 13.06 -9.04 -4.57
CA TRP A 156 12.71 -7.77 -5.17
C TRP A 156 11.42 -7.92 -5.96
N ARG A 157 10.37 -7.16 -5.63
CA ARG A 157 9.01 -7.44 -6.13
C ARG A 157 8.44 -6.40 -7.08
N ILE A 158 9.18 -5.35 -7.43
CA ILE A 158 8.71 -4.32 -8.35
C ILE A 158 9.60 -4.20 -9.57
N GLU A 159 8.99 -4.20 -10.77
CA GLU A 159 9.71 -3.98 -12.01
C GLU A 159 10.30 -2.57 -12.07
N ILE A 160 11.61 -2.49 -12.32
CA ILE A 160 12.35 -1.27 -12.64
C ILE A 160 12.90 -1.44 -14.05
N LYS A 161 12.36 -0.72 -15.02
CA LYS A 161 12.67 -0.93 -16.45
C LYS A 161 14.14 -0.67 -16.77
N LYS A 162 14.75 0.28 -16.08
CA LYS A 162 16.18 0.57 -16.22
C LYS A 162 17.08 -0.55 -15.69
N TYR A 163 16.58 -1.36 -14.76
CA TYR A 163 17.33 -2.42 -14.09
C TYR A 163 16.61 -3.78 -14.15
N PRO A 164 16.47 -4.40 -15.34
CA PRO A 164 15.63 -5.60 -15.52
C PRO A 164 16.09 -6.81 -14.70
N ARG A 165 17.39 -6.93 -14.39
CA ARG A 165 17.90 -8.04 -13.56
C ARG A 165 17.32 -8.05 -12.14
N LEU A 166 16.79 -6.93 -11.66
CA LEU A 166 16.09 -6.89 -10.35
C LEU A 166 14.90 -7.85 -10.30
N THR A 167 14.19 -8.00 -11.40
CA THR A 167 13.08 -8.95 -11.51
C THR A 167 13.47 -10.28 -12.13
N GLU A 168 14.47 -10.32 -13.02
CA GLU A 168 14.97 -11.56 -13.60
C GLU A 168 15.70 -12.43 -12.57
N ILE A 169 16.50 -11.83 -11.69
CA ILE A 169 17.32 -12.50 -10.66
C ILE A 169 16.77 -12.21 -9.28
N GLY A 170 16.63 -10.93 -8.92
CA GLY A 170 16.31 -10.50 -7.56
C GLY A 170 14.92 -10.92 -7.09
N SER A 171 13.99 -11.23 -8.01
CA SER A 171 12.67 -11.74 -7.64
C SER A 171 12.63 -13.25 -7.35
N GLN A 172 13.73 -13.97 -7.53
CA GLN A 172 13.79 -15.43 -7.48
C GLN A 172 14.76 -15.91 -6.41
N ARG A 173 14.36 -16.90 -5.61
CA ARG A 173 15.25 -17.63 -4.70
C ARG A 173 15.15 -19.13 -4.93
N SER A 174 16.22 -19.87 -4.63
CA SER A 174 16.32 -21.30 -4.92
C SER A 174 15.38 -22.17 -4.09
N GLU A 175 15.09 -21.75 -2.86
CA GLU A 175 14.25 -22.45 -1.88
C GLU A 175 13.91 -21.52 -0.72
N THR A 176 13.06 -21.96 0.19
CA THR A 176 12.68 -21.20 1.38
C THR A 176 12.93 -22.01 2.64
N VAL A 177 13.45 -21.36 3.69
CA VAL A 177 13.59 -21.99 5.01
C VAL A 177 12.23 -22.36 5.59
N ILE A 178 12.12 -23.56 6.14
CA ILE A 178 10.93 -24.05 6.82
C ILE A 178 10.91 -23.49 8.25
N GLY A 179 9.86 -22.74 8.60
CA GLY A 179 9.76 -22.07 9.89
C GLY A 179 10.82 -20.98 10.09
N HIS A 180 11.13 -20.66 11.35
CA HIS A 180 12.08 -19.59 11.68
C HIS A 180 13.51 -20.15 11.79
N ASN A 181 14.26 -20.12 10.67
CA ASN A 181 15.68 -20.50 10.60
C ASN A 181 16.00 -21.89 11.18
N SER A 182 15.17 -22.88 10.89
CA SER A 182 15.34 -24.26 11.37
C SER A 182 16.56 -24.98 10.79
N GLY A 183 17.19 -24.44 9.75
CA GLY A 183 18.21 -25.11 8.95
C GLY A 183 17.66 -26.15 7.99
N GLN A 184 16.34 -26.27 7.88
CA GLN A 184 15.64 -27.10 6.90
C GLN A 184 15.01 -26.22 5.83
N TYR A 185 15.03 -26.70 4.60
CA TYR A 185 14.53 -25.96 3.43
C TYR A 185 13.50 -26.81 2.68
N ASP A 186 12.59 -26.13 1.97
CA ASP A 186 11.54 -26.79 1.20
C ASP A 186 12.01 -27.34 -0.16
N GLY A 187 13.22 -26.97 -0.59
CA GLY A 187 13.81 -27.41 -1.86
C GLY A 187 13.04 -26.93 -3.09
N THR A 188 12.17 -25.94 -2.94
CA THR A 188 11.28 -25.45 -4.00
C THR A 188 11.66 -24.04 -4.42
N PRO A 189 12.01 -23.79 -5.69
CA PRO A 189 12.21 -22.42 -6.20
C PRO A 189 11.00 -21.54 -5.94
N TYR A 190 11.25 -20.32 -5.48
CA TYR A 190 10.20 -19.38 -5.12
C TYR A 190 10.48 -18.00 -5.72
N GLY A 191 9.43 -17.35 -6.24
CA GLY A 191 9.59 -16.03 -6.82
C GLY A 191 8.27 -15.39 -7.23
N GLY A 192 8.39 -14.19 -7.78
CA GLY A 192 7.28 -13.38 -8.26
C GLY A 192 7.61 -11.89 -8.14
N PHE A 193 6.98 -11.08 -8.98
CA PHE A 193 7.09 -9.63 -8.98
C PHE A 193 5.87 -9.00 -9.64
N TYR A 194 5.69 -7.72 -9.45
CA TYR A 194 4.68 -6.91 -10.13
C TYR A 194 5.30 -6.14 -11.28
N THR A 195 4.68 -6.22 -12.46
CA THR A 195 5.00 -5.32 -13.57
C THR A 195 4.54 -3.90 -13.24
N GLN A 196 5.08 -2.89 -13.92
CA GLN A 196 4.63 -1.51 -13.73
C GLN A 196 3.16 -1.31 -14.07
N GLU A 197 2.65 -2.08 -15.03
CA GLU A 197 1.22 -2.09 -15.39
C GLU A 197 0.36 -2.62 -14.24
N GLN A 198 0.79 -3.70 -13.59
CA GLN A 198 0.12 -4.24 -12.39
C GLN A 198 0.18 -3.28 -11.21
N ILE A 199 1.31 -2.59 -11.01
CA ILE A 199 1.42 -1.54 -10.00
C ILE A 199 0.39 -0.43 -10.25
N LYS A 200 0.32 0.09 -11.48
CA LYS A 200 -0.66 1.13 -11.86
C LYS A 200 -2.10 0.66 -11.65
N GLU A 201 -2.39 -0.59 -11.98
CA GLU A 201 -3.70 -1.21 -11.76
C GLU A 201 -4.07 -1.22 -10.26
N VAL A 202 -3.15 -1.64 -9.40
CA VAL A 202 -3.35 -1.68 -7.94
C VAL A 202 -3.49 -0.26 -7.36
N VAL A 203 -2.67 0.68 -7.83
CA VAL A 203 -2.75 2.10 -7.42
C VAL A 203 -4.11 2.69 -7.78
N ALA A 204 -4.59 2.49 -9.01
CA ALA A 204 -5.91 2.97 -9.44
C ALA A 204 -7.03 2.32 -8.60
N TYR A 205 -6.95 1.02 -8.36
CA TYR A 205 -7.90 0.27 -7.52
C TYR A 205 -7.99 0.81 -6.09
N ALA A 206 -6.85 1.16 -5.48
CA ALA A 206 -6.80 1.76 -4.16
C ALA A 206 -7.38 3.19 -4.15
N GLN A 207 -7.03 4.01 -5.16
CA GLN A 207 -7.55 5.38 -5.29
C GLN A 207 -9.07 5.44 -5.40
N GLU A 208 -9.67 4.49 -6.12
CA GLU A 208 -11.13 4.39 -6.20
C GLU A 208 -11.79 4.18 -4.82
N ARG A 209 -11.05 3.60 -3.87
CA ARG A 209 -11.47 3.33 -2.49
C ARG A 209 -10.94 4.36 -1.49
N TYR A 210 -10.41 5.48 -1.98
CA TYR A 210 -9.84 6.56 -1.16
C TYR A 210 -8.66 6.10 -0.29
N ILE A 211 -7.88 5.13 -0.77
CA ILE A 211 -6.69 4.62 -0.12
C ILE A 211 -5.45 5.08 -0.90
N THR A 212 -4.52 5.71 -0.20
CA THR A 212 -3.21 6.08 -0.74
C THR A 212 -2.24 4.94 -0.46
N ILE A 213 -1.51 4.50 -1.49
CA ILE A 213 -0.44 3.52 -1.33
C ILE A 213 0.87 4.27 -1.10
N ILE A 214 1.54 3.98 0.02
CA ILE A 214 2.91 4.39 0.29
C ILE A 214 3.81 3.20 -0.07
N PRO A 215 4.58 3.28 -1.16
CA PRO A 215 5.52 2.22 -1.51
C PRO A 215 6.74 2.27 -0.61
N GLU A 216 7.31 1.11 -0.29
CA GLU A 216 8.60 1.01 0.37
C GLU A 216 9.62 0.28 -0.50
N VAL A 217 10.77 0.92 -0.66
CA VAL A 217 12.01 0.34 -1.15
C VAL A 217 13.02 0.44 -0.02
N ASP A 218 13.28 -0.66 0.65
CA ASP A 218 14.14 -0.66 1.83
C ASP A 218 15.62 -0.50 1.44
N LEU A 219 16.28 0.43 2.08
CA LEU A 219 17.69 0.77 1.89
C LEU A 219 18.26 1.42 3.16
N PRO A 220 19.56 1.34 3.43
CA PRO A 220 20.62 0.67 2.66
C PRO A 220 20.83 -0.81 3.02
N GLY A 221 20.15 -1.31 4.07
CA GLY A 221 20.01 -2.70 4.43
C GLY A 221 19.00 -3.43 3.55
N HIS A 222 18.77 -4.71 3.79
CA HIS A 222 17.75 -5.52 3.11
C HIS A 222 17.83 -5.47 1.56
N MET A 223 19.07 -5.39 1.03
CA MET A 223 19.34 -5.17 -0.39
C MET A 223 19.98 -6.38 -1.08
N LEU A 224 20.03 -7.59 -0.44
CA LEU A 224 20.69 -8.75 -1.04
C LEU A 224 20.07 -9.17 -2.37
N ALA A 225 18.76 -9.05 -2.56
CA ALA A 225 18.13 -9.33 -3.85
C ALA A 225 18.64 -8.37 -4.96
N ALA A 226 18.83 -7.10 -4.63
CA ALA A 226 19.43 -6.12 -5.55
C ALA A 226 20.92 -6.40 -5.78
N LEU A 227 21.66 -6.74 -4.72
CA LEU A 227 23.09 -7.07 -4.82
C LEU A 227 23.32 -8.38 -5.58
N ALA A 228 22.47 -9.39 -5.45
CA ALA A 228 22.50 -10.59 -6.28
C ALA A 228 22.29 -10.27 -7.76
N SER A 229 21.45 -9.27 -8.04
CA SER A 229 21.18 -8.79 -9.40
C SER A 229 22.32 -7.97 -9.97
N TYR A 230 22.94 -7.09 -9.17
CA TYR A 230 24.00 -6.13 -9.54
C TYR A 230 25.11 -6.14 -8.48
N PRO A 231 26.00 -7.15 -8.48
CA PRO A 231 27.00 -7.33 -7.43
C PRO A 231 27.97 -6.16 -7.24
N GLU A 232 28.20 -5.38 -8.30
CA GLU A 232 29.04 -4.19 -8.27
C GLU A 232 28.52 -3.07 -7.35
N LEU A 233 27.24 -3.13 -6.96
CA LEU A 233 26.62 -2.15 -6.04
C LEU A 233 27.00 -2.41 -4.57
N GLY A 234 27.49 -3.61 -4.25
CA GLY A 234 27.94 -3.97 -2.90
C GLY A 234 29.38 -3.62 -2.60
N CYS A 235 29.74 -3.62 -1.33
CA CYS A 235 31.09 -3.28 -0.88
C CYS A 235 32.16 -4.31 -1.29
N THR A 236 31.79 -5.58 -1.40
CA THR A 236 32.72 -6.68 -1.75
C THR A 236 32.73 -7.02 -3.24
N GLY A 237 31.70 -6.57 -3.99
CA GLY A 237 31.53 -6.91 -5.41
C GLY A 237 31.00 -8.32 -5.64
N GLY A 238 30.54 -9.02 -4.61
CA GLY A 238 29.94 -10.35 -4.66
C GLY A 238 30.95 -11.51 -4.64
N PRO A 239 30.50 -12.74 -4.95
CA PRO A 239 29.14 -13.05 -5.36
C PRO A 239 28.12 -12.90 -4.22
N TYR A 240 26.87 -12.54 -4.56
CA TYR A 240 25.73 -12.49 -3.65
C TYR A 240 24.62 -13.40 -4.17
N GLU A 241 23.78 -13.88 -3.25
CA GLU A 241 22.59 -14.67 -3.58
C GLU A 241 21.36 -14.00 -2.99
N VAL A 242 20.20 -14.20 -3.62
CA VAL A 242 18.91 -13.82 -3.03
C VAL A 242 18.70 -14.69 -1.79
N GLU A 243 18.39 -14.04 -0.67
CA GLU A 243 18.33 -14.70 0.63
C GLU A 243 17.12 -15.66 0.73
N LYS A 244 17.25 -16.69 1.53
CA LYS A 244 16.22 -17.71 1.75
C LYS A 244 15.88 -17.96 3.21
N THR A 245 16.55 -17.24 4.10
CA THR A 245 16.38 -17.31 5.56
C THR A 245 15.91 -15.96 6.12
N TRP A 246 15.55 -15.96 7.38
CA TRP A 246 15.23 -14.74 8.13
C TRP A 246 16.47 -14.17 8.78
N GLY A 247 16.62 -12.85 8.80
CA GLY A 247 17.70 -12.24 9.53
C GLY A 247 18.12 -10.86 9.06
N VAL A 248 19.17 -10.35 9.70
CA VAL A 248 19.87 -9.12 9.37
C VAL A 248 21.20 -9.51 8.74
N PHE A 249 21.41 -9.18 7.49
CA PHE A 249 22.56 -9.64 6.73
C PHE A 249 23.63 -8.56 6.63
N PRO A 250 24.94 -8.94 6.64
CA PRO A 250 26.02 -7.98 6.68
C PRO A 250 26.23 -7.21 5.38
N ASP A 251 25.74 -7.75 4.25
CA ASP A 251 25.93 -7.16 2.93
C ASP A 251 24.82 -6.15 2.63
N VAL A 252 25.22 -4.88 2.62
CA VAL A 252 24.37 -3.72 2.36
C VAL A 252 24.89 -2.98 1.14
N ILE A 253 24.10 -2.09 0.56
CA ILE A 253 24.53 -1.30 -0.58
C ILE A 253 25.75 -0.46 -0.23
N CYS A 254 26.67 -0.28 -1.19
CA CYS A 254 27.93 0.46 -0.99
C CYS A 254 27.74 1.95 -1.21
N ILE A 255 27.50 2.70 -0.15
CA ILE A 255 27.26 4.16 -0.21
C ILE A 255 28.50 4.94 -0.73
N GLY A 256 29.69 4.37 -0.58
CA GLY A 256 30.90 4.93 -1.16
C GLY A 256 31.06 4.74 -2.68
N ASN A 257 30.14 4.00 -3.30
CA ASN A 257 30.16 3.70 -4.72
C ASN A 257 29.15 4.59 -5.46
N GLU A 258 29.65 5.49 -6.31
CA GLU A 258 28.81 6.41 -7.09
C GLU A 258 27.77 5.69 -7.95
N LYS A 259 28.12 4.53 -8.52
CA LYS A 259 27.14 3.72 -9.28
C LYS A 259 25.97 3.25 -8.42
N ALA A 260 26.20 3.00 -7.13
CA ALA A 260 25.13 2.60 -6.23
C ALA A 260 24.20 3.79 -5.90
N MET A 261 24.76 5.00 -5.78
CA MET A 261 23.94 6.21 -5.59
C MET A 261 23.08 6.50 -6.82
N VAL A 262 23.66 6.43 -8.03
CA VAL A 262 22.91 6.57 -9.29
C VAL A 262 21.83 5.49 -9.44
N PHE A 263 22.13 4.24 -9.05
CA PHE A 263 21.16 3.16 -9.05
C PHE A 263 19.96 3.48 -8.16
N LEU A 264 20.19 3.94 -6.93
CA LEU A 264 19.11 4.29 -5.99
C LEU A 264 18.26 5.46 -6.51
N GLU A 265 18.92 6.50 -7.05
CA GLU A 265 18.22 7.64 -7.66
C GLU A 265 17.34 7.21 -8.84
N ASP A 266 17.84 6.36 -9.71
CA ASP A 266 17.11 5.82 -10.84
C ASP A 266 15.89 4.97 -10.39
N VAL A 267 16.09 4.09 -9.40
CA VAL A 267 15.01 3.27 -8.83
C VAL A 267 13.92 4.16 -8.24
N LEU A 268 14.30 5.10 -7.37
CA LEU A 268 13.34 6.01 -6.72
C LEU A 268 12.62 6.90 -7.75
N SER A 269 13.29 7.29 -8.84
CA SER A 269 12.66 8.06 -9.92
C SER A 269 11.52 7.28 -10.58
N GLU A 270 11.70 6.00 -10.90
CA GLU A 270 10.61 5.16 -11.44
C GLU A 270 9.49 4.93 -10.40
N ILE A 271 9.84 4.79 -9.12
CA ILE A 271 8.85 4.68 -8.04
C ILE A 271 7.98 5.93 -7.94
N VAL A 272 8.58 7.13 -7.96
CA VAL A 272 7.84 8.41 -7.92
C VAL A 272 6.84 8.53 -9.07
N GLU A 273 7.19 8.05 -10.27
CA GLU A 273 6.30 8.07 -11.43
C GLU A 273 5.12 7.10 -11.30
N LEU A 274 5.31 5.99 -10.57
CA LEU A 274 4.29 4.95 -10.42
C LEU A 274 3.28 5.23 -9.31
N PHE A 275 3.72 5.92 -8.25
CA PHE A 275 2.90 6.13 -7.05
C PHE A 275 2.62 7.61 -6.82
N PRO A 276 1.35 8.04 -6.89
CA PRO A 276 0.96 9.43 -6.64
C PRO A 276 0.86 9.74 -5.14
N SER A 277 1.72 9.15 -4.34
CA SER A 277 1.82 9.38 -2.91
C SER A 277 2.72 10.59 -2.63
N GLU A 278 2.37 11.38 -1.62
CA GLU A 278 3.23 12.45 -1.10
C GLU A 278 4.50 11.89 -0.43
N TYR A 279 4.44 10.64 0.05
CA TYR A 279 5.51 9.97 0.76
C TYR A 279 5.93 8.69 0.06
N ILE A 280 7.25 8.45 0.07
CA ILE A 280 7.87 7.16 -0.25
C ILE A 280 8.63 6.72 1.00
N HIS A 281 8.41 5.48 1.42
CA HIS A 281 9.16 4.89 2.53
C HIS A 281 10.45 4.28 1.99
N ILE A 282 11.57 4.61 2.62
CA ILE A 282 12.90 4.13 2.21
C ILE A 282 13.50 3.13 3.20
N GLY A 283 12.69 2.61 4.14
CA GLY A 283 13.15 1.70 5.19
C GLY A 283 14.12 2.37 6.14
N GLY A 284 15.36 1.92 6.12
CA GLY A 284 16.46 2.48 6.89
C GLY A 284 16.82 1.68 8.13
N ASP A 285 16.10 0.60 8.39
CA ASP A 285 16.33 -0.28 9.52
C ASP A 285 17.46 -1.29 9.26
N GLU A 286 17.93 -1.88 10.33
CA GLU A 286 18.81 -3.07 10.41
C GLU A 286 19.99 -3.06 9.44
N ALA A 287 20.58 -1.89 9.13
CA ALA A 287 21.73 -1.76 8.23
C ALA A 287 23.06 -1.97 8.96
N PRO A 288 23.69 -3.16 8.90
CA PRO A 288 25.02 -3.40 9.51
C PRO A 288 26.11 -2.56 8.84
N ARG A 289 27.00 -2.02 9.65
CA ARG A 289 28.07 -1.11 9.17
C ARG A 289 29.43 -1.79 8.97
N ASP A 290 29.49 -3.12 9.16
CA ASP A 290 30.75 -3.86 9.13
C ASP A 290 31.41 -3.86 7.76
N ARG A 291 30.61 -3.88 6.69
CA ARG A 291 31.12 -3.75 5.33
C ARG A 291 31.66 -2.33 5.07
N TRP A 292 30.93 -1.30 5.48
CA TRP A 292 31.36 0.09 5.30
C TRP A 292 32.64 0.43 6.04
N LYS A 293 32.84 -0.11 7.27
CA LYS A 293 34.08 0.06 8.03
C LYS A 293 35.30 -0.44 7.29
N LYS A 294 35.17 -1.51 6.51
CA LYS A 294 36.24 -2.15 5.77
C LYS A 294 36.32 -1.72 4.31
N CYS A 295 35.32 -1.07 3.78
CA CYS A 295 35.24 -0.69 2.36
C CYS A 295 36.04 0.58 2.08
N PRO A 296 37.08 0.53 1.22
CA PRO A 296 37.87 1.73 0.89
C PRO A 296 37.04 2.87 0.29
N LYS A 297 36.02 2.53 -0.52
CA LYS A 297 35.12 3.52 -1.14
C LYS A 297 34.27 4.24 -0.08
N CYS A 298 33.70 3.50 0.87
CA CYS A 298 32.90 4.08 1.95
C CYS A 298 33.77 4.94 2.87
N GLN A 299 35.00 4.49 3.22
CA GLN A 299 35.91 5.27 4.02
C GLN A 299 36.41 6.54 3.29
N ALA A 300 36.58 6.46 1.97
CA ALA A 300 36.91 7.66 1.16
C ALA A 300 35.71 8.66 1.14
N ARG A 301 34.46 8.18 1.01
CA ARG A 301 33.26 9.02 1.08
C ARG A 301 33.14 9.71 2.45
N ILE A 302 33.29 8.97 3.55
CA ILE A 302 33.29 9.54 4.91
C ILE A 302 34.29 10.69 5.03
N LYS A 303 35.48 10.53 4.47
CA LYS A 303 36.52 11.55 4.51
C LYS A 303 36.20 12.76 3.61
N SER A 304 35.72 12.54 2.39
CA SER A 304 35.41 13.62 1.44
C SER A 304 34.22 14.46 1.91
N GLU A 305 33.17 13.82 2.51
CA GLU A 305 32.00 14.50 3.05
C GLU A 305 32.21 15.02 4.48
N ASN A 306 33.43 14.83 5.03
CA ASN A 306 33.78 15.25 6.39
C ASN A 306 32.79 14.72 7.48
N LEU A 307 32.29 13.48 7.28
CA LEU A 307 31.37 12.84 8.22
C LEU A 307 32.10 12.49 9.51
N LYS A 308 31.61 13.01 10.63
CA LYS A 308 32.22 12.82 11.95
C LYS A 308 31.30 12.05 12.89
N ALA A 309 31.91 11.18 13.68
CA ALA A 309 31.21 10.55 14.81
C ALA A 309 30.80 11.60 15.85
N ASP A 310 29.67 11.39 16.49
CA ASP A 310 29.21 12.13 17.65
C ASP A 310 28.83 11.18 18.80
N LYS A 311 28.14 11.69 19.83
CA LYS A 311 27.73 10.89 21.00
C LYS A 311 26.73 9.78 20.68
N LYS A 312 26.03 9.87 19.52
CA LYS A 312 24.95 8.94 19.14
C LYS A 312 25.27 8.15 17.88
N HIS A 313 26.17 8.67 17.01
CA HIS A 313 26.43 8.15 15.69
C HIS A 313 27.91 7.91 15.44
N THR A 314 28.26 6.81 14.78
CA THR A 314 29.59 6.60 14.22
C THR A 314 29.72 7.35 12.89
N ALA A 315 30.94 7.53 12.38
CA ALA A 315 31.14 8.12 11.06
C ALA A 315 30.48 7.28 9.94
N GLU A 316 30.46 5.96 10.09
CA GLU A 316 29.78 5.05 9.17
C GLU A 316 28.24 5.19 9.24
N SER A 317 27.68 5.42 10.43
CA SER A 317 26.23 5.64 10.51
C SER A 317 25.80 6.97 9.89
N ARG A 318 26.73 7.94 9.77
CA ARG A 318 26.47 9.20 9.06
C ARG A 318 26.42 9.05 7.54
N LEU A 319 26.87 7.92 7.00
CA LEU A 319 26.71 7.64 5.57
C LEU A 319 25.21 7.58 5.17
N THR A 320 24.33 7.18 6.10
CA THR A 320 22.88 7.18 5.85
C THR A 320 22.29 8.59 5.73
N ASP A 321 23.01 9.63 6.21
CA ASP A 321 22.56 11.02 6.06
C ASP A 321 22.70 11.52 4.59
N LEU A 322 23.31 10.72 3.69
CA LEU A 322 23.50 11.05 2.28
C LEU A 322 22.33 10.61 1.37
N PHE A 323 21.34 9.90 1.92
CA PHE A 323 20.08 9.58 1.27
C PHE A 323 19.03 10.65 1.57
#